data_c6381eb5d215e29f405dbb2e3cac2a47
#
_entry.id   c6381eb5d215e29f405dbb2e3cac2a47
#
_cell.length_a   1.000
_cell.length_b   1.000
_cell.length_c   1.000
_cell.angle_alpha   90.00
_cell.angle_beta   90.00
_cell.angle_gamma   90.00
#
_symmetry.space_group_name_H-M   'P 1'
#
loop_
_entity.id
_entity.type
_entity.pdbx_description
1 polymer ?
#
loop_
_entity_poly.entity_id
_entity_poly.type
_entity_poly.pdbx_seq_one_letter_code
_entity_poly.pdbx_strand_id
1 'polypeptide(L)'
;GMYVVSSANVSDSALTKTAEVMRMMLAKRPDVKKEMVDKGCYTMILGRNEEVCDLPEYKDICNSPDSIKYWNWRARGFGGAPQGKYTASFGEENILALPKDKYRGESILVHEFSYLIHTIGICGVDPTFDGRLVACMQHAKDNGLWKDTYAMSDKFEYFAECVQSFFD
;
A
#
# COMPACT_ATOMS: atom_id res chain seq x y z
N GLY A 1 -4.31 -12.51 -13.43
CA GLY A 1 -3.81 -12.12 -12.11
C GLY A 1 -3.41 -10.65 -12.10
N MET A 2 -3.06 -10.15 -10.93
CA MET A 2 -2.46 -8.81 -10.81
C MET A 2 -0.97 -8.87 -11.17
N TYR A 3 -0.45 -7.80 -11.74
CA TYR A 3 0.96 -7.67 -12.04
C TYR A 3 1.73 -7.10 -10.85
N VAL A 4 2.95 -7.58 -10.67
CA VAL A 4 4.00 -6.95 -9.87
C VAL A 4 5.07 -6.49 -10.86
N VAL A 5 5.32 -5.20 -10.92
CA VAL A 5 6.26 -4.62 -11.87
C VAL A 5 7.43 -3.94 -11.14
N SER A 6 8.58 -3.92 -11.77
CA SER A 6 9.78 -3.28 -11.24
C SER A 6 10.75 -2.93 -12.37
N SER A 7 11.78 -2.17 -12.04
CA SER A 7 12.97 -2.07 -12.89
C SER A 7 13.78 -3.38 -12.85
N ALA A 8 14.75 -3.49 -13.75
CA ALA A 8 15.71 -4.61 -13.75
C ALA A 8 16.67 -4.61 -12.56
N ASN A 9 16.66 -3.56 -11.73
CA ASN A 9 17.52 -3.43 -10.55
C ASN A 9 16.96 -4.12 -9.31
N VAL A 10 15.67 -4.51 -9.34
CA VAL A 10 14.99 -5.21 -8.23
C VAL A 10 15.28 -6.71 -8.32
N SER A 11 15.56 -7.34 -7.19
CA SER A 11 15.85 -8.77 -7.14
C SER A 11 14.61 -9.64 -7.34
N ASP A 12 14.80 -10.82 -7.91
CA ASP A 12 13.75 -11.85 -8.05
C ASP A 12 13.14 -12.24 -6.69
N SER A 13 13.94 -12.16 -5.62
CA SER A 13 13.48 -12.44 -4.26
C SER A 13 12.41 -11.45 -3.80
N ALA A 14 12.56 -10.17 -4.13
CA ALA A 14 11.56 -9.15 -3.80
C ALA A 14 10.27 -9.37 -4.58
N LEU A 15 10.36 -9.68 -5.87
CA LEU A 15 9.21 -10.03 -6.72
C LEU A 15 8.45 -11.25 -6.17
N THR A 16 9.19 -12.32 -5.83
CA THR A 16 8.61 -13.55 -5.28
C THR A 16 7.91 -13.29 -3.95
N LYS A 17 8.59 -12.61 -3.01
CA LYS A 17 8.03 -12.28 -1.69
C LYS A 17 6.79 -11.42 -1.80
N THR A 18 6.81 -10.40 -2.66
CA THR A 18 5.63 -9.56 -2.93
C THR A 18 4.45 -10.40 -3.41
N ALA A 19 4.66 -11.25 -4.40
CA ALA A 19 3.60 -12.11 -4.92
C ALA A 19 3.05 -13.10 -3.88
N GLU A 20 3.88 -13.59 -2.96
CA GLU A 20 3.47 -14.46 -1.85
C GLU A 20 2.57 -13.71 -0.87
N VAL A 21 2.99 -12.53 -0.41
CA VAL A 21 2.23 -11.69 0.53
C VAL A 21 0.89 -11.28 -0.07
N MET A 22 0.87 -10.80 -1.32
CA MET A 22 -0.38 -10.44 -2.00
C MET A 22 -1.35 -11.62 -2.11
N ARG A 23 -0.85 -12.83 -2.41
CA ARG A 23 -1.68 -14.05 -2.43
C ARG A 23 -2.23 -14.39 -1.06
N MET A 24 -1.43 -14.25 -0.01
CA MET A 24 -1.82 -14.51 1.37
C MET A 24 -2.93 -13.54 1.80
N MET A 25 -2.77 -12.25 1.56
CA MET A 25 -3.75 -11.22 1.91
C MET A 25 -5.10 -11.43 1.22
N LEU A 26 -5.12 -11.93 -0.01
CA LEU A 26 -6.32 -12.16 -0.80
C LEU A 26 -6.84 -13.61 -0.77
N ALA A 27 -6.21 -14.51 -0.01
CA ALA A 27 -6.49 -15.94 -0.06
C ALA A 27 -7.94 -16.31 0.25
N LYS A 28 -8.60 -15.56 1.13
CA LYS A 28 -9.99 -15.81 1.56
C LYS A 28 -11.04 -14.91 0.89
N ARG A 29 -10.61 -14.04 -0.02
CA ARG A 29 -11.47 -13.07 -0.70
C ARG A 29 -11.28 -13.11 -2.22
N PRO A 30 -11.68 -14.21 -2.89
CA PRO A 30 -11.59 -14.33 -4.34
C PRO A 30 -12.45 -13.30 -5.10
N ASP A 31 -13.54 -12.82 -4.50
CA ASP A 31 -14.40 -11.75 -4.98
C ASP A 31 -13.64 -10.41 -5.05
N VAL A 32 -13.00 -10.01 -3.97
CA VAL A 32 -12.14 -8.82 -3.87
C VAL A 32 -11.00 -8.89 -4.88
N LYS A 33 -10.32 -10.04 -4.92
CA LYS A 33 -9.24 -10.27 -5.90
C LYS A 33 -9.73 -10.10 -7.34
N LYS A 34 -10.91 -10.64 -7.66
CA LYS A 34 -11.49 -10.53 -9.00
C LYS A 34 -11.76 -9.07 -9.34
N GLU A 35 -12.40 -8.31 -8.44
CA GLU A 35 -12.69 -6.89 -8.64
C GLU A 35 -11.41 -6.09 -8.91
N MET A 36 -10.36 -6.31 -8.10
CA MET A 36 -9.06 -5.64 -8.28
C MET A 36 -8.43 -5.97 -9.65
N VAL A 37 -8.50 -7.24 -10.08
CA VAL A 37 -8.00 -7.66 -11.40
C VAL A 37 -8.79 -7.01 -12.53
N ASP A 38 -10.11 -7.00 -12.44
CA ASP A 38 -11.00 -6.42 -13.46
C ASP A 38 -10.80 -4.90 -13.60
N LYS A 39 -10.43 -4.23 -12.49
CA LYS A 39 -10.07 -2.80 -12.46
C LYS A 39 -8.63 -2.52 -12.90
N GLY A 40 -7.84 -3.55 -13.18
CA GLY A 40 -6.46 -3.38 -13.64
C GLY A 40 -5.48 -2.97 -12.54
N CYS A 41 -5.75 -3.31 -11.28
CA CYS A 41 -4.82 -3.06 -10.18
C CYS A 41 -3.48 -3.77 -10.42
N TYR A 42 -2.39 -3.09 -10.07
CA TYR A 42 -1.04 -3.66 -10.07
C TYR A 42 -0.18 -3.03 -8.97
N THR A 43 0.97 -3.63 -8.70
CA THR A 43 1.90 -3.13 -7.70
C THR A 43 3.28 -2.90 -8.31
N MET A 44 4.04 -2.00 -7.70
CA MET A 44 5.37 -1.59 -8.16
C MET A 44 6.39 -1.75 -7.04
N ILE A 45 7.58 -2.24 -7.37
CA ILE A 45 8.69 -2.31 -6.43
C ILE A 45 9.76 -1.31 -6.82
N LEU A 46 10.14 -0.46 -5.87
CA LEU A 46 11.30 0.43 -5.96
C LEU A 46 12.56 -0.34 -5.58
N GLY A 47 13.55 -0.33 -6.42
CA GLY A 47 14.88 -0.84 -6.08
C GLY A 47 15.52 0.00 -4.95
N ARG A 48 16.47 -0.60 -4.26
CA ARG A 48 17.17 0.02 -3.09
C ARG A 48 17.80 1.39 -3.36
N ASN A 49 18.19 1.63 -4.61
CA ASN A 49 18.84 2.87 -5.03
C ASN A 49 17.92 3.71 -5.94
N GLU A 50 16.66 3.35 -6.05
CA GLU A 50 15.66 4.09 -6.79
C GLU A 50 14.83 4.93 -5.84
N GLU A 51 14.34 6.04 -6.34
CA GLU A 51 13.51 6.98 -5.59
C GLU A 51 12.06 6.93 -6.09
N VAL A 52 11.13 7.40 -5.28
CA VAL A 52 9.70 7.42 -5.62
C VAL A 52 9.44 8.11 -6.96
N CYS A 53 10.13 9.21 -7.22
CA CYS A 53 9.95 9.98 -8.44
C CYS A 53 10.57 9.35 -9.69
N ASP A 54 11.28 8.23 -9.56
CA ASP A 54 11.74 7.44 -10.71
C ASP A 54 10.60 6.63 -11.34
N LEU A 55 9.53 6.38 -10.57
CA LEU A 55 8.36 5.67 -11.07
C LEU A 55 7.53 6.57 -12.01
N PRO A 56 7.27 6.11 -13.24
CA PRO A 56 6.53 6.91 -14.22
C PRO A 56 5.09 7.23 -13.81
N GLU A 57 4.52 6.45 -12.89
CA GLU A 57 3.19 6.63 -12.32
C GLU A 57 3.08 7.89 -11.47
N TYR A 58 4.19 8.37 -10.92
CA TYR A 58 4.22 9.52 -10.01
C TYR A 58 4.73 10.83 -10.63
N LYS A 59 4.88 10.86 -11.96
CA LYS A 59 5.36 12.06 -12.68
C LYS A 59 4.58 13.33 -12.36
N ASP A 60 3.27 13.20 -12.10
CA ASP A 60 2.44 14.37 -11.88
C ASP A 60 2.59 14.97 -10.48
N ILE A 61 2.95 14.16 -9.48
CA ILE A 61 3.31 14.65 -8.16
C ILE A 61 4.79 15.05 -8.07
N CYS A 62 5.62 14.51 -8.95
CA CYS A 62 7.06 14.75 -9.08
C CYS A 62 7.34 15.72 -10.26
N ASN A 63 6.65 16.85 -10.30
CA ASN A 63 6.63 17.77 -11.46
C ASN A 63 7.52 19.02 -11.31
N SER A 64 8.25 19.14 -10.21
CA SER A 64 9.18 20.23 -9.95
C SER A 64 10.37 19.76 -9.09
N PRO A 65 11.52 20.46 -9.10
CA PRO A 65 12.65 20.12 -8.24
C PRO A 65 12.30 20.01 -6.75
N ASP A 66 11.43 20.87 -6.25
CA ASP A 66 11.01 20.89 -4.85
C ASP A 66 10.09 19.70 -4.53
N SER A 67 9.14 19.38 -5.41
CA SER A 67 8.27 18.21 -5.22
C SER A 67 9.05 16.90 -5.32
N ILE A 68 9.99 16.78 -6.25
CA ILE A 68 10.89 15.62 -6.36
C ILE A 68 11.67 15.43 -5.06
N LYS A 69 12.31 16.49 -4.56
CA LYS A 69 13.08 16.44 -3.31
C LYS A 69 12.19 16.06 -2.13
N TYR A 70 11.00 16.64 -2.04
CA TYR A 70 10.04 16.35 -0.98
C TYR A 70 9.59 14.89 -0.99
N TRP A 71 9.12 14.37 -2.12
CA TRP A 71 8.56 13.02 -2.21
C TRP A 71 9.62 11.94 -2.05
N ASN A 72 10.81 12.12 -2.62
CA ASN A 72 11.93 11.19 -2.44
C ASN A 72 12.42 11.13 -0.98
N TRP A 73 12.35 12.26 -0.27
CA TRP A 73 12.63 12.28 1.17
C TRP A 73 11.49 11.66 1.99
N ARG A 74 10.23 11.99 1.65
CA ARG A 74 9.06 11.68 2.47
C ARG A 74 8.70 10.20 2.45
N ALA A 75 8.79 9.51 1.32
CA ALA A 75 8.19 8.21 1.13
C ALA A 75 9.08 7.19 0.41
N ARG A 76 8.83 5.92 0.69
CA ARG A 76 9.36 4.76 -0.03
C ARG A 76 8.24 3.85 -0.52
N GLY A 77 6.99 4.30 -0.40
CA GLY A 77 5.80 3.62 -0.87
C GLY A 77 4.61 4.55 -0.90
N PHE A 78 3.64 4.19 -1.72
CA PHE A 78 2.32 4.80 -1.80
C PHE A 78 1.28 3.76 -2.14
N GLY A 79 0.12 3.85 -1.51
CA GLY A 79 -1.08 3.09 -1.87
C GLY A 79 -2.19 3.98 -2.39
N GLY A 80 -3.09 3.42 -3.20
CA GLY A 80 -4.27 4.11 -3.65
C GLY A 80 -4.38 4.30 -5.15
N ALA A 81 -4.96 5.41 -5.56
CA ALA A 81 -5.23 5.71 -6.96
C ALA A 81 -4.67 7.08 -7.35
N PRO A 82 -3.35 7.29 -7.35
CA PRO A 82 -2.82 8.53 -7.85
C PRO A 82 -3.26 8.68 -9.31
N GLN A 83 -4.06 9.71 -9.56
CA GLN A 83 -4.53 10.10 -10.90
C GLN A 83 -5.26 9.02 -11.69
N GLY A 84 -6.10 8.23 -11.00
CA GLY A 84 -6.90 7.19 -11.64
C GLY A 84 -6.14 5.92 -11.99
N LYS A 85 -4.90 5.78 -11.54
CA LYS A 85 -4.15 4.52 -11.62
C LYS A 85 -4.28 3.77 -10.30
N TYR A 86 -4.80 2.58 -10.35
CA TYR A 86 -4.99 1.74 -9.18
C TYR A 86 -3.71 0.98 -8.87
N THR A 87 -2.78 1.64 -8.17
CA THR A 87 -1.44 1.10 -7.91
C THR A 87 -1.06 1.20 -6.44
N ALA A 88 -0.15 0.32 -6.01
CA ALA A 88 0.60 0.46 -4.77
C ALA A 88 2.08 0.27 -5.07
N SER A 89 2.94 1.01 -4.38
CA SER A 89 4.40 0.86 -4.50
C SER A 89 5.04 0.72 -3.13
N PHE A 90 6.18 0.06 -3.08
CA PHE A 90 6.94 -0.16 -1.85
C PHE A 90 8.41 -0.46 -2.17
N GLY A 91 9.29 -0.18 -1.21
CA GLY A 91 10.73 -0.35 -1.38
C GLY A 91 11.18 -1.81 -1.20
N GLU A 92 12.11 -2.26 -2.04
CA GLU A 92 12.73 -3.58 -1.93
C GLU A 92 13.37 -3.82 -0.57
N GLU A 93 13.97 -2.79 0.01
CA GLU A 93 14.62 -2.87 1.31
C GLU A 93 13.65 -3.22 2.45
N ASN A 94 12.40 -2.76 2.38
CA ASN A 94 11.37 -3.11 3.35
C ASN A 94 10.82 -4.52 3.12
N ILE A 95 10.54 -4.89 1.87
CA ILE A 95 10.05 -6.22 1.50
C ILE A 95 10.99 -7.34 2.01
N LEU A 96 12.30 -7.10 1.92
CA LEU A 96 13.33 -8.08 2.26
C LEU A 96 14.00 -7.82 3.63
N ALA A 97 13.48 -6.87 4.41
CA ALA A 97 14.04 -6.46 5.71
C ALA A 97 15.56 -6.17 5.65
N LEU A 98 15.99 -5.42 4.62
CA LEU A 98 17.40 -5.13 4.38
C LEU A 98 17.92 -3.98 5.26
N PRO A 99 19.24 -3.85 5.43
CA PRO A 99 19.83 -2.67 6.07
C PRO A 99 19.39 -1.37 5.38
N LYS A 100 19.20 -0.30 6.18
CA LYS A 100 18.73 1.04 5.75
C LYS A 100 17.24 1.15 5.43
N ASP A 101 16.44 0.13 5.70
CA ASP A 101 14.99 0.27 5.69
C ASP A 101 14.57 1.35 6.70
N LYS A 102 13.81 2.34 6.22
CA LYS A 102 13.29 3.47 7.05
C LYS A 102 12.16 3.02 7.98
N TYR A 103 11.48 1.94 7.65
CA TYR A 103 10.24 1.48 8.28
C TYR A 103 10.44 0.13 8.99
N ARG A 104 11.56 0.00 9.71
CA ARG A 104 11.87 -1.23 10.42
C ARG A 104 10.77 -1.62 11.40
N GLY A 105 10.29 -2.87 11.30
CA GLY A 105 9.21 -3.39 12.12
C GLY A 105 7.81 -3.12 11.54
N GLU A 106 7.73 -2.53 10.35
CA GLU A 106 6.48 -2.30 9.64
C GLU A 106 6.57 -2.90 8.24
N SER A 107 5.50 -3.55 7.78
CA SER A 107 5.42 -4.06 6.40
C SER A 107 4.74 -3.04 5.50
N ILE A 108 5.53 -2.21 4.82
CA ILE A 108 4.99 -1.21 3.87
C ILE A 108 4.26 -1.87 2.71
N LEU A 109 4.68 -3.06 2.30
CA LEU A 109 3.94 -3.87 1.32
C LEU A 109 2.50 -4.16 1.79
N VAL A 110 2.33 -4.62 3.02
CA VAL A 110 1.00 -4.91 3.58
C VAL A 110 0.19 -3.63 3.71
N HIS A 111 0.80 -2.57 4.23
CA HIS A 111 0.19 -1.26 4.43
C HIS A 111 -0.35 -0.69 3.11
N GLU A 112 0.50 -0.48 2.13
CA GLU A 112 0.15 0.17 0.86
C GLU A 112 -0.77 -0.70 -0.01
N PHE A 113 -0.59 -2.02 -0.01
CA PHE A 113 -1.49 -2.91 -0.72
C PHE A 113 -2.88 -2.94 -0.10
N SER A 114 -3.00 -2.68 1.20
CA SER A 114 -4.29 -2.56 1.90
C SER A 114 -5.14 -1.41 1.36
N TYR A 115 -4.56 -0.31 0.89
CA TYR A 115 -5.31 0.76 0.23
C TYR A 115 -6.03 0.27 -1.02
N LEU A 116 -5.37 -0.52 -1.87
CA LEU A 116 -6.00 -1.11 -3.05
C LEU A 116 -7.08 -2.12 -2.67
N ILE A 117 -6.81 -2.96 -1.68
CA ILE A 117 -7.79 -3.92 -1.15
C ILE A 117 -9.03 -3.19 -0.65
N HIS A 118 -8.86 -2.13 0.13
CA HIS A 118 -9.96 -1.34 0.67
C HIS A 118 -10.73 -0.61 -0.43
N THR A 119 -10.04 0.31 -1.13
CA THR A 119 -10.70 1.32 -1.97
C THR A 119 -11.25 0.73 -3.27
N ILE A 120 -10.55 -0.23 -3.86
CA ILE A 120 -10.93 -0.84 -5.13
C ILE A 120 -11.59 -2.19 -4.92
N GLY A 121 -10.94 -3.05 -4.13
CA GLY A 121 -11.41 -4.41 -3.95
C GLY A 121 -12.68 -4.51 -3.11
N ILE A 122 -12.61 -4.13 -1.84
CA ILE A 122 -13.74 -4.31 -0.91
C ILE A 122 -14.87 -3.34 -1.24
N CYS A 123 -14.59 -2.05 -1.43
CA CYS A 123 -15.63 -1.08 -1.76
C CYS A 123 -16.27 -1.34 -3.14
N GLY A 124 -15.56 -2.01 -4.06
CA GLY A 124 -16.11 -2.43 -5.34
C GLY A 124 -17.15 -3.56 -5.22
N VAL A 125 -16.93 -4.50 -4.28
CA VAL A 125 -17.87 -5.63 -4.05
C VAL A 125 -18.88 -5.35 -2.95
N ASP A 126 -18.62 -4.42 -2.04
CA ASP A 126 -19.47 -4.05 -0.92
C ASP A 126 -19.47 -2.52 -0.69
N PRO A 127 -20.39 -1.79 -1.34
CA PRO A 127 -20.47 -0.33 -1.20
C PRO A 127 -20.78 0.16 0.23
N THR A 128 -21.20 -0.73 1.13
CA THR A 128 -21.51 -0.36 2.52
C THR A 128 -20.30 -0.44 3.45
N PHE A 129 -19.19 -0.98 2.96
CA PHE A 129 -18.01 -1.24 3.78
C PHE A 129 -17.42 0.04 4.41
N ASP A 130 -17.29 1.10 3.64
CA ASP A 130 -16.76 2.38 4.10
C ASP A 130 -17.53 2.95 5.30
N GLY A 131 -18.85 2.87 5.27
CA GLY A 131 -19.69 3.31 6.40
C GLY A 131 -19.42 2.52 7.68
N ARG A 132 -19.24 1.20 7.56
CA ARG A 132 -18.89 0.34 8.69
C ARG A 132 -17.48 0.61 9.21
N LEU A 133 -16.53 0.82 8.32
CA LEU A 133 -15.15 1.16 8.68
C LEU A 133 -15.08 2.47 9.47
N VAL A 134 -15.77 3.50 9.00
CA VAL A 134 -15.86 4.79 9.71
C VAL A 134 -16.48 4.61 11.09
N ALA A 135 -17.54 3.81 11.21
CA ALA A 135 -18.16 3.52 12.51
C ALA A 135 -17.20 2.77 13.45
N CYS A 136 -16.43 1.80 12.93
CA CYS A 136 -15.40 1.10 13.72
C CYS A 136 -14.28 2.06 14.17
N MET A 137 -13.80 2.92 13.30
CA MET A 137 -12.80 3.94 13.65
C MET A 137 -13.33 4.90 14.72
N GLN A 138 -14.57 5.36 14.59
CA GLN A 138 -15.19 6.23 15.58
C GLN A 138 -15.33 5.53 16.93
N HIS A 139 -15.79 4.26 16.94
CA HIS A 139 -15.84 3.46 18.16
C HIS A 139 -14.47 3.31 18.82
N ALA A 140 -13.42 3.03 18.05
CA ALA A 140 -12.06 2.97 18.55
C ALA A 140 -11.64 4.29 19.20
N LYS A 141 -11.93 5.41 18.55
CA LYS A 141 -11.63 6.75 19.03
C LYS A 141 -12.36 7.07 20.35
N ASP A 142 -13.64 6.75 20.42
CA ASP A 142 -14.48 7.00 21.61
C ASP A 142 -14.01 6.19 22.84
N ASN A 143 -13.40 5.03 22.60
CA ASN A 143 -12.85 4.16 23.65
C ASN A 143 -11.35 4.35 23.89
N GLY A 144 -10.73 5.36 23.27
CA GLY A 144 -9.30 5.65 23.46
C GLY A 144 -8.36 4.59 22.87
N LEU A 145 -8.88 3.71 21.99
CA LEU A 145 -8.07 2.73 21.25
C LEU A 145 -7.31 3.45 20.14
N TRP A 146 -6.10 2.99 19.84
CA TRP A 146 -5.22 3.59 18.83
C TRP A 146 -4.90 5.08 19.07
N LYS A 147 -5.10 5.58 20.28
CA LYS A 147 -4.86 6.98 20.63
C LYS A 147 -3.41 7.38 20.31
N ASP A 148 -3.26 8.56 19.70
CA ASP A 148 -1.97 9.15 19.33
C ASP A 148 -1.13 8.30 18.34
N THR A 149 -1.79 7.37 17.60
CA THR A 149 -1.15 6.58 16.54
C THR A 149 -1.53 7.09 15.15
N TYR A 150 -0.76 6.68 14.15
CA TYR A 150 -0.99 7.02 12.75
C TYR A 150 -2.35 6.48 12.23
N ALA A 151 -2.82 5.36 12.76
CA ALA A 151 -4.14 4.80 12.48
C ALA A 151 -5.31 5.78 12.69
N MET A 152 -5.15 6.78 13.58
CA MET A 152 -6.21 7.76 13.84
C MET A 152 -6.19 8.97 12.91
N SER A 153 -5.32 9.01 11.91
CA SER A 153 -5.23 10.10 10.95
C SER A 153 -6.48 10.19 10.05
N ASP A 154 -6.86 9.08 9.45
CA ASP A 154 -8.08 8.93 8.66
C ASP A 154 -8.50 7.46 8.53
N LYS A 155 -9.62 7.19 7.85
CA LYS A 155 -10.16 5.83 7.68
C LYS A 155 -9.26 4.90 6.86
N PHE A 156 -8.46 5.45 5.95
CA PHE A 156 -7.59 4.67 5.08
C PHE A 156 -6.39 4.16 5.88
N GLU A 157 -5.79 5.07 6.66
CA GLU A 157 -4.72 4.72 7.59
C GLU A 157 -5.21 3.75 8.67
N TYR A 158 -6.41 3.99 9.22
CA TYR A 158 -7.02 3.08 10.19
C TYR A 158 -7.15 1.67 9.63
N PHE A 159 -7.63 1.52 8.40
CA PHE A 159 -7.75 0.21 7.77
C PHE A 159 -6.37 -0.42 7.53
N ALA A 160 -5.42 0.33 6.95
CA ALA A 160 -4.09 -0.17 6.61
C ALA A 160 -3.31 -0.62 7.86
N GLU A 161 -3.33 0.18 8.92
CA GLU A 161 -2.69 -0.14 10.22
C GLU A 161 -3.31 -1.37 10.89
N CYS A 162 -4.66 -1.49 10.86
CA CYS A 162 -5.34 -2.69 11.37
C CYS A 162 -4.97 -3.95 10.57
N VAL A 163 -4.88 -3.85 9.25
CA VAL A 163 -4.47 -4.98 8.39
C VAL A 163 -3.00 -5.33 8.64
N GLN A 164 -2.14 -4.34 8.74
CA GLN A 164 -0.73 -4.55 9.05
C GLN A 164 -0.56 -5.29 10.38
N SER A 165 -1.23 -4.82 11.45
CA SER A 165 -1.21 -5.47 12.77
C SER A 165 -1.80 -6.89 12.77
N PHE A 166 -2.59 -7.26 11.77
CA PHE A 166 -3.14 -8.61 11.63
C PHE A 166 -2.17 -9.56 10.93
N PHE A 167 -1.34 -9.06 10.02
CA PHE A 167 -0.41 -9.86 9.22
C PHE A 167 1.03 -9.87 9.76
N ASP A 168 1.37 -9.01 10.71
CA ASP A 168 2.62 -9.03 11.49
C ASP A 168 2.49 -10.04 12.65
#